data_ba89df93d1f2997b487068bb31105aaa
#
_entry.id   ba89df93d1f2997b487068bb31105aaa
#
_cell.length_a   1.000
_cell.length_b   1.000
_cell.length_c   1.000
_cell.angle_alpha   90.00
_cell.angle_beta   90.00
_cell.angle_gamma   90.00
#
_symmetry.space_group_name_H-M   'P 1'
#
loop_
_entity.id
_entity.type
_entity.pdbx_description
1 polymer ?
#
loop_
_entity_poly.entity_id
_entity_poly.type
_entity_poly.pdbx_seq_one_letter_code
_entity_poly.pdbx_strand_id
1 'polypeptide(L)'
;AGLADQINTCIGCNQACLDHTFGGKITSCLVNPRACHETILIEQPAANKERIAVVGAGPAGLAFATTVAQRGFDVTLIDAAQEIGGQFNVAKQVPGKEEFYETLRYFGKQIELTGVKLQLGRKVSAQDLVKEGYQHVVLATGIVPRTPEIEGVHHPKVLGYLDVLRDKKPVGQTVAVIGAGGIGFDVSEYLLHEGTSPSLDAAKFFAEWGVDTTGSARGGLKPAHIGDIPCKVYLLQRKTSKVGDGLGKTTGWIHRTSLKNRNVEMIPGVQYRKVDDAGLHITVDGKDMVLPVDNVILCAGQDPQRELQAELLAAGCTVHLIGGADKAVELDAKRAIKQGTELALNLDTTARKEAVATGATGARRLAPAVAESLEKWHAMVAEANLAELPSILHPKAVFRSPMAHTPYPSAQAVQLILGTVVKVFEDFTYHRQFADADGHSVVLEFSAKVNGKELKGIDMVRFDDEGKIVDFEVMVRPMSGLQALGDEMGKRLAPYLAAMKGAKA
;
A
#
# COMPACT_ATOMS: atom_id res chain seq x y z
N ALA A 1 1.42 11.37 -31.76
CA ALA A 1 1.31 10.13 -32.51
C ALA A 1 2.72 9.57 -32.76
N GLY A 2 2.88 8.26 -32.76
CA GLY A 2 4.18 7.59 -32.92
C GLY A 2 4.91 7.23 -31.60
N LEU A 3 4.28 7.48 -30.45
CA LEU A 3 4.85 7.17 -29.11
C LEU A 3 3.99 6.13 -28.35
N ALA A 4 3.35 5.22 -29.07
CA ALA A 4 2.51 4.19 -28.46
C ALA A 4 3.31 3.25 -27.52
N ASP A 5 4.58 3.03 -27.83
CA ASP A 5 5.54 2.26 -27.04
C ASP A 5 5.85 2.88 -25.66
N GLN A 6 5.56 4.17 -25.47
CA GLN A 6 5.79 4.91 -24.23
C GLN A 6 4.53 4.98 -23.33
N ILE A 7 3.39 4.48 -23.81
CA ILE A 7 2.14 4.52 -23.04
C ILE A 7 2.15 3.44 -21.98
N ASN A 8 1.90 3.83 -20.71
CA ASN A 8 1.64 2.90 -19.63
C ASN A 8 0.18 2.44 -19.71
N THR A 9 -0.03 1.29 -20.34
CA THR A 9 -1.35 0.78 -20.70
C THR A 9 -2.12 0.30 -19.45
N CYS A 10 -3.41 0.61 -19.37
CA CYS A 10 -4.29 0.06 -18.33
C CYS A 10 -4.39 -1.47 -18.48
N ILE A 11 -4.22 -2.20 -17.38
CA ILE A 11 -4.28 -3.67 -17.31
C ILE A 11 -5.66 -4.21 -16.89
N GLY A 12 -6.70 -3.38 -16.85
CA GLY A 12 -8.07 -3.80 -16.51
C GLY A 12 -8.29 -4.35 -15.10
N CYS A 13 -7.37 -4.11 -14.14
CA CYS A 13 -7.35 -4.79 -12.83
C CYS A 13 -8.35 -4.25 -11.80
N ASN A 14 -8.88 -3.05 -11.93
CA ASN A 14 -9.79 -2.34 -11.00
C ASN A 14 -9.24 -2.10 -9.57
N GLN A 15 -8.06 -2.58 -9.20
CA GLN A 15 -7.57 -2.67 -7.81
C GLN A 15 -7.30 -1.32 -7.13
N ALA A 16 -6.87 -0.29 -7.86
CA ALA A 16 -6.58 1.02 -7.29
C ALA A 16 -7.55 2.11 -7.76
N CYS A 17 -8.36 1.85 -8.76
CA CYS A 17 -9.42 2.75 -9.21
C CYS A 17 -10.77 2.36 -8.57
N LEU A 18 -11.49 1.38 -9.12
CA LEU A 18 -12.84 1.04 -8.66
C LEU A 18 -12.88 0.46 -7.25
N ASP A 19 -11.96 -0.46 -6.89
CA ASP A 19 -11.92 -1.02 -5.53
C ASP A 19 -11.61 0.04 -4.47
N HIS A 20 -10.78 1.06 -4.79
CA HIS A 20 -10.57 2.20 -3.91
C HIS A 20 -11.83 3.05 -3.79
N THR A 21 -12.47 3.40 -4.90
CA THR A 21 -13.69 4.20 -4.91
C THR A 21 -14.81 3.55 -4.10
N PHE A 22 -15.08 2.26 -4.33
CA PHE A 22 -16.08 1.52 -3.56
C PHE A 22 -15.64 1.21 -2.12
N GLY A 23 -14.35 1.37 -1.81
CA GLY A 23 -13.79 1.28 -0.46
C GLY A 23 -13.74 2.60 0.29
N GLY A 24 -14.23 3.72 -0.31
CA GLY A 24 -14.12 5.06 0.29
C GLY A 24 -12.69 5.59 0.38
N LYS A 25 -11.80 5.13 -0.50
CA LYS A 25 -10.40 5.56 -0.58
C LYS A 25 -10.18 6.46 -1.79
N ILE A 26 -9.16 7.31 -1.73
CA ILE A 26 -8.74 8.10 -2.90
C ILE A 26 -8.37 7.15 -4.04
N THR A 27 -8.96 7.40 -5.21
CA THR A 27 -8.67 6.67 -6.44
C THR A 27 -7.21 6.84 -6.85
N SER A 28 -6.64 5.79 -7.43
CA SER A 28 -5.31 5.77 -8.03
C SER A 28 -5.25 4.74 -9.16
N CYS A 29 -4.07 4.35 -9.59
CA CYS A 29 -3.89 3.28 -10.56
C CYS A 29 -2.79 2.32 -10.11
N LEU A 30 -2.95 1.02 -10.36
CA LEU A 30 -1.96 0.01 -10.00
C LEU A 30 -0.63 0.25 -10.70
N VAL A 31 -0.66 0.51 -12.01
CA VAL A 31 0.54 0.73 -12.83
C VAL A 31 1.03 2.18 -12.81
N ASN A 32 0.23 3.13 -12.35
CA ASN A 32 0.60 4.54 -12.22
C ASN A 32 0.13 5.12 -10.87
N PRO A 33 0.91 4.96 -9.80
CA PRO A 33 0.53 5.44 -8.47
C PRO A 33 0.42 6.96 -8.35
N ARG A 34 0.94 7.73 -9.33
CA ARG A 34 0.78 9.19 -9.38
C ARG A 34 -0.63 9.61 -9.82
N ALA A 35 -1.39 8.73 -10.48
CA ALA A 35 -2.76 9.01 -10.88
C ALA A 35 -3.62 9.43 -9.66
N CYS A 36 -4.25 10.59 -9.75
CA CYS A 36 -4.98 11.29 -8.67
C CYS A 36 -4.11 11.69 -7.45
N HIS A 37 -2.77 11.64 -7.60
CA HIS A 37 -1.80 12.06 -6.58
C HIS A 37 -0.74 13.01 -7.15
N GLU A 38 -1.00 13.65 -8.29
CA GLU A 38 -0.05 14.47 -9.04
C GLU A 38 0.45 15.67 -8.24
N THR A 39 -0.37 16.17 -7.32
CA THR A 39 -0.03 17.29 -6.43
C THR A 39 0.76 16.88 -5.18
N ILE A 40 0.86 15.58 -4.91
CA ILE A 40 1.54 15.01 -3.73
C ILE A 40 2.81 14.27 -4.16
N LEU A 41 2.70 13.42 -5.18
CA LEU A 41 3.81 12.67 -5.76
C LEU A 41 4.46 13.48 -6.88
N ILE A 42 5.15 14.56 -6.50
CA ILE A 42 5.76 15.50 -7.41
C ILE A 42 7.18 15.02 -7.75
N GLU A 43 7.45 14.91 -9.03
CA GLU A 43 8.78 14.63 -9.55
C GLU A 43 9.61 15.92 -9.55
N GLN A 44 10.71 15.92 -8.81
CA GLN A 44 11.66 17.02 -8.76
C GLN A 44 13.04 16.53 -9.17
N PRO A 45 13.82 17.31 -9.93
CA PRO A 45 15.19 16.96 -10.25
C PRO A 45 16.01 16.67 -8.98
N ALA A 46 16.91 15.71 -9.06
CA ALA A 46 17.86 15.41 -7.99
C ALA A 46 18.78 16.61 -7.73
N ALA A 47 19.06 16.89 -6.46
CA ALA A 47 20.03 17.94 -6.10
C ALA A 47 21.47 17.53 -6.46
N ASN A 48 21.79 16.24 -6.32
CA ASN A 48 23.08 15.66 -6.66
C ASN A 48 22.88 14.40 -7.51
N LYS A 49 23.84 14.14 -8.41
CA LYS A 49 23.87 12.90 -9.22
C LYS A 49 24.55 11.79 -8.40
N GLU A 50 23.80 11.14 -7.54
CA GLU A 50 24.30 10.00 -6.78
C GLU A 50 24.15 8.70 -7.57
N ARG A 51 25.05 7.73 -7.30
CA ARG A 51 25.01 6.40 -7.90
C ARG A 51 24.17 5.46 -7.06
N ILE A 52 23.19 4.83 -7.69
CA ILE A 52 22.24 3.95 -7.02
C ILE A 52 22.29 2.57 -7.65
N ALA A 53 22.45 1.53 -6.81
CA ALA A 53 22.21 0.15 -7.22
C ALA A 53 20.78 -0.26 -6.86
N VAL A 54 20.06 -0.84 -7.80
CA VAL A 54 18.75 -1.48 -7.57
C VAL A 54 18.92 -2.96 -7.84
N VAL A 55 18.72 -3.79 -6.83
CA VAL A 55 18.84 -5.25 -6.95
C VAL A 55 17.44 -5.86 -7.01
N GLY A 56 17.10 -6.37 -8.19
CA GLY A 56 15.79 -6.92 -8.53
C GLY A 56 15.02 -6.06 -9.54
N ALA A 57 14.83 -6.59 -10.75
CA ALA A 57 14.08 -5.98 -11.85
C ALA A 57 12.60 -6.42 -11.88
N GLY A 58 12.02 -6.68 -10.72
CA GLY A 58 10.59 -6.88 -10.54
C GLY A 58 9.80 -5.56 -10.49
N PRO A 59 8.47 -5.58 -10.24
CA PRO A 59 7.61 -4.40 -10.29
C PRO A 59 8.09 -3.22 -9.44
N ALA A 60 8.57 -3.49 -8.22
CA ALA A 60 9.06 -2.44 -7.31
C ALA A 60 10.37 -1.82 -7.82
N GLY A 61 11.34 -2.67 -8.24
CA GLY A 61 12.62 -2.21 -8.74
C GLY A 61 12.52 -1.46 -10.06
N LEU A 62 11.66 -1.90 -10.98
CA LEU A 62 11.37 -1.22 -12.24
C LEU A 62 10.76 0.16 -12.00
N ALA A 63 9.75 0.26 -11.16
CA ALA A 63 9.10 1.54 -10.81
C ALA A 63 10.07 2.50 -10.13
N PHE A 64 10.89 2.00 -9.20
CA PHE A 64 11.90 2.82 -8.53
C PHE A 64 12.98 3.29 -9.52
N ALA A 65 13.63 2.35 -10.24
CA ALA A 65 14.77 2.64 -11.10
C ALA A 65 14.43 3.66 -12.19
N THR A 66 13.31 3.48 -12.88
CA THR A 66 12.89 4.40 -13.95
C THR A 66 12.50 5.77 -13.40
N THR A 67 11.78 5.83 -12.28
CA THR A 67 11.37 7.11 -11.67
C THR A 67 12.57 7.87 -11.11
N VAL A 68 13.51 7.21 -10.43
CA VAL A 68 14.67 7.91 -9.85
C VAL A 68 15.67 8.34 -10.93
N ALA A 69 15.78 7.59 -12.03
CA ALA A 69 16.59 7.98 -13.17
C ALA A 69 16.01 9.20 -13.91
N GLN A 70 14.68 9.31 -14.04
CA GLN A 70 14.00 10.51 -14.57
C GLN A 70 14.39 11.76 -13.77
N ARG A 71 14.61 11.63 -12.47
CA ARG A 71 15.06 12.73 -11.60
C ARG A 71 16.54 13.10 -11.79
N GLY A 72 17.32 12.30 -12.51
CA GLY A 72 18.70 12.57 -12.87
C GLY A 72 19.76 11.81 -12.07
N PHE A 73 19.39 10.82 -11.25
CA PHE A 73 20.34 9.93 -10.59
C PHE A 73 21.02 8.95 -11.57
N ASP A 74 22.24 8.49 -11.24
CA ASP A 74 22.95 7.45 -11.99
C ASP A 74 22.54 6.05 -11.46
N VAL A 75 21.68 5.36 -12.20
CA VAL A 75 21.02 4.13 -11.75
C VAL A 75 21.54 2.91 -12.46
N THR A 76 21.94 1.89 -11.69
CA THR A 76 22.21 0.53 -12.19
C THR A 76 21.15 -0.41 -11.65
N LEU A 77 20.37 -1.03 -12.55
CA LEU A 77 19.36 -2.03 -12.23
C LEU A 77 19.93 -3.42 -12.53
N ILE A 78 20.00 -4.27 -11.50
CA ILE A 78 20.67 -5.56 -11.55
C ILE A 78 19.65 -6.66 -11.23
N ASP A 79 19.63 -7.73 -12.05
CA ASP A 79 18.83 -8.91 -11.77
C ASP A 79 19.57 -10.21 -12.14
N ALA A 80 19.37 -11.24 -11.34
CA ALA A 80 19.90 -12.58 -11.62
C ALA A 80 19.18 -13.27 -12.78
N ALA A 81 17.96 -12.87 -13.09
CA ALA A 81 17.19 -13.38 -14.23
C ALA A 81 17.70 -12.80 -15.56
N GLN A 82 17.36 -13.47 -16.67
CA GLN A 82 17.72 -13.06 -18.02
C GLN A 82 16.75 -12.02 -18.62
N GLU A 83 15.65 -11.73 -17.92
CA GLU A 83 14.62 -10.77 -18.35
C GLU A 83 14.11 -9.94 -17.17
N ILE A 84 13.62 -8.74 -17.45
CA ILE A 84 12.93 -7.91 -16.47
C ILE A 84 11.53 -8.47 -16.15
N GLY A 85 10.96 -8.10 -14.99
CA GLY A 85 9.57 -8.38 -14.67
C GLY A 85 9.34 -9.15 -13.38
N GLY A 86 10.28 -10.01 -12.96
CA GLY A 86 10.13 -10.79 -11.73
C GLY A 86 8.79 -11.54 -11.69
N GLN A 87 7.95 -11.29 -10.68
CA GLN A 87 6.65 -11.97 -10.55
C GLN A 87 5.64 -11.63 -11.67
N PHE A 88 5.82 -10.56 -12.45
CA PHE A 88 5.00 -10.31 -13.63
C PHE A 88 5.20 -11.38 -14.70
N ASN A 89 6.40 -11.97 -14.80
CA ASN A 89 6.67 -13.06 -15.73
C ASN A 89 5.91 -14.33 -15.37
N VAL A 90 5.57 -14.51 -14.12
CA VAL A 90 4.70 -15.60 -13.63
C VAL A 90 3.23 -15.25 -13.84
N ALA A 91 2.82 -14.05 -13.45
CA ALA A 91 1.42 -13.60 -13.54
C ALA A 91 0.91 -13.52 -14.99
N LYS A 92 1.73 -13.05 -15.94
CA LYS A 92 1.36 -12.94 -17.37
C LYS A 92 1.02 -14.28 -18.04
N GLN A 93 1.35 -15.41 -17.38
CA GLN A 93 1.02 -16.76 -17.87
C GLN A 93 -0.42 -17.18 -17.57
N VAL A 94 -1.08 -16.47 -16.66
CA VAL A 94 -2.43 -16.80 -16.20
C VAL A 94 -3.45 -16.21 -17.17
N PRO A 95 -4.43 -17.01 -17.66
CA PRO A 95 -5.51 -16.50 -18.52
C PRO A 95 -6.21 -15.29 -17.90
N GLY A 96 -6.35 -14.22 -18.67
CA GLY A 96 -6.91 -12.95 -18.21
C GLY A 96 -5.91 -11.96 -17.58
N LYS A 97 -4.61 -12.31 -17.54
CA LYS A 97 -3.54 -11.43 -17.03
C LYS A 97 -2.45 -11.12 -18.06
N GLU A 98 -2.71 -11.37 -19.31
CA GLU A 98 -1.79 -11.14 -20.43
C GLU A 98 -1.42 -9.65 -20.59
N GLU A 99 -2.24 -8.73 -20.08
CA GLU A 99 -1.95 -7.29 -20.08
C GLU A 99 -0.63 -6.94 -19.34
N PHE A 100 -0.09 -7.82 -18.51
CA PHE A 100 1.24 -7.61 -17.93
C PHE A 100 2.37 -7.64 -18.96
N TYR A 101 2.17 -8.20 -20.17
CA TYR A 101 3.10 -8.03 -21.27
C TYR A 101 3.25 -6.55 -21.64
N GLU A 102 2.15 -5.80 -21.66
CA GLU A 102 2.16 -4.36 -21.94
C GLU A 102 2.87 -3.56 -20.83
N THR A 103 2.69 -3.95 -19.57
CA THR A 103 3.42 -3.35 -18.45
C THR A 103 4.94 -3.54 -18.60
N LEU A 104 5.37 -4.75 -19.00
CA LEU A 104 6.79 -5.03 -19.22
C LEU A 104 7.34 -4.31 -20.45
N ARG A 105 6.57 -4.22 -21.53
CA ARG A 105 6.91 -3.38 -22.70
C ARG A 105 7.15 -1.93 -22.28
N TYR A 106 6.25 -1.36 -21.50
CA TYR A 106 6.37 0.01 -20.98
C TYR A 106 7.66 0.19 -20.17
N PHE A 107 7.92 -0.66 -19.18
CA PHE A 107 9.13 -0.54 -18.36
C PHE A 107 10.41 -0.75 -19.16
N GLY A 108 10.42 -1.68 -20.12
CA GLY A 108 11.54 -1.86 -21.05
C GLY A 108 11.84 -0.55 -21.80
N LYS A 109 10.79 0.10 -22.30
CA LYS A 109 10.94 1.39 -22.99
C LYS A 109 11.39 2.52 -22.04
N GLN A 110 10.90 2.54 -20.81
CA GLN A 110 11.33 3.55 -19.83
C GLN A 110 12.81 3.38 -19.44
N ILE A 111 13.32 2.16 -19.33
CA ILE A 111 14.75 1.89 -19.11
C ILE A 111 15.61 2.53 -20.20
N GLU A 112 15.23 2.36 -21.48
CA GLU A 112 15.92 3.00 -22.61
C GLU A 112 15.88 4.52 -22.50
N LEU A 113 14.69 5.10 -22.31
CA LEU A 113 14.48 6.55 -22.32
C LEU A 113 15.17 7.26 -21.15
N THR A 114 15.23 6.63 -19.99
CA THR A 114 15.79 7.22 -18.76
C THR A 114 17.28 6.94 -18.58
N GLY A 115 17.86 6.07 -19.41
CA GLY A 115 19.28 5.72 -19.37
C GLY A 115 19.67 4.84 -18.17
N VAL A 116 18.73 4.10 -17.60
CA VAL A 116 19.02 3.10 -16.55
C VAL A 116 19.99 2.03 -17.10
N LYS A 117 21.09 1.80 -16.38
CA LYS A 117 22.09 0.77 -16.73
C LYS A 117 21.56 -0.58 -16.30
N LEU A 118 20.99 -1.34 -17.24
CA LEU A 118 20.41 -2.66 -16.98
C LEU A 118 21.47 -3.76 -17.05
N GLN A 119 21.54 -4.61 -16.01
CA GLN A 119 22.45 -5.76 -15.91
C GLN A 119 21.65 -7.02 -15.54
N LEU A 120 21.22 -7.75 -16.55
CA LEU A 120 20.51 -9.04 -16.40
C LEU A 120 21.49 -10.21 -16.33
N GLY A 121 21.04 -11.35 -15.79
CA GLY A 121 21.86 -12.55 -15.61
C GLY A 121 22.97 -12.40 -14.59
N ARG A 122 22.93 -11.35 -13.75
CA ARG A 122 23.95 -11.05 -12.77
C ARG A 122 23.43 -11.23 -11.35
N LYS A 123 23.86 -12.29 -10.69
CA LYS A 123 23.67 -12.47 -9.25
C LYS A 123 24.80 -11.75 -8.50
N VAL A 124 24.46 -10.70 -7.74
CA VAL A 124 25.44 -9.89 -6.97
C VAL A 124 25.50 -10.35 -5.52
N SER A 125 26.71 -10.19 -4.93
CA SER A 125 26.95 -10.30 -3.49
C SER A 125 26.98 -8.90 -2.85
N ALA A 126 26.91 -8.85 -1.52
CA ALA A 126 27.08 -7.59 -0.79
C ALA A 126 28.48 -6.99 -1.04
N GLN A 127 29.52 -7.82 -1.12
CA GLN A 127 30.88 -7.37 -1.39
C GLN A 127 31.04 -6.75 -2.79
N ASP A 128 30.35 -7.27 -3.80
CA ASP A 128 30.34 -6.67 -5.15
C ASP A 128 29.79 -5.25 -5.10
N LEU A 129 28.64 -5.06 -4.44
CA LEU A 129 27.96 -3.76 -4.32
C LEU A 129 28.79 -2.75 -3.53
N VAL A 130 29.42 -3.18 -2.43
CA VAL A 130 30.35 -2.34 -1.63
C VAL A 130 31.54 -1.90 -2.48
N LYS A 131 32.18 -2.84 -3.21
CA LYS A 131 33.34 -2.54 -4.06
C LYS A 131 33.01 -1.57 -5.19
N GLU A 132 31.80 -1.64 -5.73
CA GLU A 132 31.34 -0.76 -6.80
C GLU A 132 31.00 0.66 -6.29
N GLY A 133 30.87 0.88 -4.99
CA GLY A 133 30.81 2.21 -4.36
C GLY A 133 29.51 2.98 -4.66
N TYR A 134 28.35 2.34 -4.54
CA TYR A 134 27.06 3.03 -4.65
C TYR A 134 26.73 3.80 -3.36
N GLN A 135 26.16 4.99 -3.49
CA GLN A 135 25.68 5.78 -2.36
C GLN A 135 24.42 5.18 -1.73
N HIS A 136 23.55 4.59 -2.57
CA HIS A 136 22.35 3.89 -2.12
C HIS A 136 22.25 2.51 -2.76
N VAL A 137 21.84 1.53 -1.97
CA VAL A 137 21.49 0.19 -2.42
C VAL A 137 20.02 -0.06 -2.14
N VAL A 138 19.22 -0.29 -3.17
CA VAL A 138 17.79 -0.58 -3.06
C VAL A 138 17.56 -2.05 -3.34
N LEU A 139 17.15 -2.80 -2.31
CA LEU A 139 16.81 -4.20 -2.43
C LEU A 139 15.33 -4.36 -2.80
N ALA A 140 15.09 -4.72 -4.05
CA ALA A 140 13.79 -5.06 -4.63
C ALA A 140 13.73 -6.55 -5.01
N THR A 141 14.46 -7.37 -4.26
CA THR A 141 14.72 -8.79 -4.51
C THR A 141 13.49 -9.69 -4.40
N GLY A 142 12.36 -9.14 -3.95
CA GLY A 142 11.07 -9.83 -3.97
C GLY A 142 10.91 -10.82 -2.82
N ILE A 143 10.39 -12.00 -3.16
CA ILE A 143 9.96 -13.05 -2.22
C ILE A 143 10.43 -14.43 -2.67
N VAL A 144 10.42 -15.35 -1.71
CA VAL A 144 10.47 -16.78 -1.97
C VAL A 144 9.18 -17.45 -1.50
N PRO A 145 8.67 -18.48 -2.23
CA PRO A 145 7.52 -19.25 -1.75
C PRO A 145 7.82 -19.92 -0.41
N ARG A 146 6.87 -19.84 0.52
CA ARG A 146 6.97 -20.52 1.80
C ARG A 146 6.60 -22.00 1.65
N THR A 147 7.39 -22.88 2.24
CA THR A 147 7.07 -24.28 2.40
C THR A 147 6.33 -24.46 3.74
N PRO A 148 5.05 -24.85 3.76
CA PRO A 148 4.31 -25.09 4.99
C PRO A 148 4.79 -26.37 5.69
N GLU A 149 4.63 -26.41 7.01
CA GLU A 149 4.89 -27.62 7.83
C GLU A 149 3.73 -28.62 7.65
N ILE A 150 3.84 -29.49 6.65
CA ILE A 150 2.90 -30.57 6.37
C ILE A 150 3.75 -31.85 6.23
N GLU A 151 3.39 -32.91 6.92
CA GLU A 151 4.06 -34.20 6.78
C GLU A 151 4.01 -34.64 5.32
N GLY A 152 5.16 -35.08 4.77
CA GLY A 152 5.27 -35.44 3.36
C GLY A 152 5.27 -34.24 2.37
N VAL A 153 5.55 -33.02 2.82
CA VAL A 153 5.60 -31.83 1.95
C VAL A 153 6.66 -31.92 0.84
N HIS A 154 7.64 -32.81 0.97
CA HIS A 154 8.67 -33.12 -0.05
C HIS A 154 8.34 -34.35 -0.88
N HIS A 155 7.13 -34.89 -0.77
CA HIS A 155 6.69 -36.03 -1.59
C HIS A 155 6.70 -35.63 -3.09
N PRO A 156 7.03 -36.55 -4.02
CA PRO A 156 7.10 -36.26 -5.47
C PRO A 156 5.83 -35.67 -6.08
N LYS A 157 4.67 -35.91 -5.49
CA LYS A 157 3.39 -35.29 -5.89
C LYS A 157 3.31 -33.78 -5.58
N VAL A 158 4.18 -33.25 -4.70
CA VAL A 158 4.12 -31.86 -4.26
C VAL A 158 4.93 -30.98 -5.18
N LEU A 159 4.30 -29.93 -5.69
CA LEU A 159 4.88 -28.89 -6.54
C LEU A 159 4.65 -27.51 -5.92
N GLY A 160 5.58 -26.58 -6.14
CA GLY A 160 5.35 -25.17 -5.90
C GLY A 160 4.61 -24.51 -7.07
N TYR A 161 3.94 -23.38 -6.83
CA TYR A 161 3.28 -22.65 -7.92
C TYR A 161 4.24 -22.18 -9.02
N LEU A 162 5.51 -21.95 -8.70
CA LEU A 162 6.55 -21.62 -9.69
C LEU A 162 6.88 -22.79 -10.59
N ASP A 163 6.88 -24.02 -10.07
CA ASP A 163 7.07 -25.24 -10.86
C ASP A 163 6.01 -25.32 -11.98
N VAL A 164 4.77 -24.93 -11.67
CA VAL A 164 3.64 -25.00 -12.60
C VAL A 164 3.61 -23.80 -13.55
N LEU A 165 3.62 -22.59 -13.01
CA LEU A 165 3.42 -21.38 -13.82
C LEU A 165 4.66 -20.94 -14.59
N ARG A 166 5.86 -21.06 -13.99
CA ARG A 166 7.13 -20.64 -14.58
C ARG A 166 7.79 -21.80 -15.33
N ASP A 167 7.98 -22.93 -14.64
CA ASP A 167 8.80 -24.05 -15.13
C ASP A 167 7.98 -25.03 -15.97
N LYS A 168 6.64 -24.79 -16.07
CA LYS A 168 5.70 -25.57 -16.91
C LYS A 168 5.73 -27.06 -16.63
N LYS A 169 6.00 -27.48 -15.38
CA LYS A 169 5.95 -28.89 -14.99
C LYS A 169 4.53 -29.44 -15.20
N PRO A 170 4.39 -30.61 -15.81
CA PRO A 170 3.09 -31.22 -16.04
C PRO A 170 2.44 -31.64 -14.71
N VAL A 171 1.12 -31.61 -14.68
CA VAL A 171 0.31 -32.13 -13.58
C VAL A 171 -0.60 -33.24 -14.06
N GLY A 172 -1.06 -34.09 -13.13
CA GLY A 172 -2.01 -35.15 -13.45
C GLY A 172 -3.45 -34.67 -13.57
N GLN A 173 -4.38 -35.63 -13.64
CA GLN A 173 -5.82 -35.36 -13.85
C GLN A 173 -6.55 -34.77 -12.64
N THR A 174 -5.98 -34.91 -11.44
CA THR A 174 -6.60 -34.45 -10.21
C THR A 174 -5.58 -33.72 -9.35
N VAL A 175 -5.88 -32.47 -9.01
CA VAL A 175 -4.94 -31.56 -8.35
C VAL A 175 -5.56 -30.92 -7.12
N ALA A 176 -4.82 -30.87 -6.00
CA ALA A 176 -5.16 -30.07 -4.83
C ALA A 176 -4.28 -28.82 -4.78
N VAL A 177 -4.88 -27.65 -4.69
CA VAL A 177 -4.19 -26.36 -4.54
C VAL A 177 -4.32 -25.92 -3.08
N ILE A 178 -3.19 -25.87 -2.36
CA ILE A 178 -3.12 -25.43 -0.96
C ILE A 178 -2.92 -23.93 -0.88
N GLY A 179 -3.95 -23.21 -0.44
CA GLY A 179 -3.96 -21.74 -0.31
C GLY A 179 -4.84 -21.08 -1.37
N ALA A 180 -5.96 -20.50 -0.93
CA ALA A 180 -6.95 -19.86 -1.78
C ALA A 180 -6.86 -18.31 -1.72
N GLY A 181 -5.63 -17.79 -1.71
CA GLY A 181 -5.34 -16.38 -2.02
C GLY A 181 -5.24 -16.15 -3.53
N GLY A 182 -4.81 -14.95 -3.94
CA GLY A 182 -4.67 -14.59 -5.36
C GLY A 182 -3.91 -15.63 -6.17
N ILE A 183 -2.75 -16.11 -5.69
CA ILE A 183 -1.93 -17.13 -6.40
C ILE A 183 -2.68 -18.47 -6.54
N GLY A 184 -3.43 -18.90 -5.52
CA GLY A 184 -4.19 -20.14 -5.59
C GLY A 184 -5.31 -20.07 -6.64
N PHE A 185 -5.97 -18.92 -6.76
CA PHE A 185 -6.92 -18.67 -7.85
C PHE A 185 -6.23 -18.65 -9.19
N ASP A 186 -5.07 -17.98 -9.32
CA ASP A 186 -4.28 -17.90 -10.54
C ASP A 186 -3.84 -19.29 -11.05
N VAL A 187 -3.30 -20.11 -10.15
CA VAL A 187 -2.91 -21.49 -10.47
C VAL A 187 -4.13 -22.30 -10.90
N SER A 188 -5.26 -22.17 -10.21
CA SER A 188 -6.48 -22.89 -10.57
C SER A 188 -6.99 -22.46 -11.96
N GLU A 189 -7.01 -21.17 -12.27
CA GLU A 189 -7.37 -20.66 -13.61
C GLU A 189 -6.41 -21.21 -14.69
N TYR A 190 -5.11 -21.18 -14.42
CA TYR A 190 -4.11 -21.67 -15.35
C TYR A 190 -4.29 -23.17 -15.68
N LEU A 191 -4.55 -24.00 -14.66
CA LEU A 191 -4.72 -25.45 -14.81
C LEU A 191 -6.01 -25.85 -15.56
N LEU A 192 -7.00 -24.97 -15.59
CA LEU A 192 -8.33 -25.22 -16.16
C LEU A 192 -8.49 -24.71 -17.61
N HIS A 193 -7.42 -24.19 -18.20
CA HIS A 193 -7.44 -23.68 -19.57
C HIS A 193 -6.34 -24.32 -20.40
N GLU A 194 -6.68 -24.68 -21.63
CA GLU A 194 -5.75 -25.09 -22.66
C GLU A 194 -5.84 -24.20 -23.90
N GLY A 195 -4.71 -24.03 -24.58
CA GLY A 195 -4.60 -23.28 -25.82
C GLY A 195 -4.73 -21.76 -25.61
N THR A 196 -5.36 -21.08 -26.56
CA THR A 196 -5.51 -19.61 -26.52
C THR A 196 -6.43 -19.18 -25.40
N SER A 197 -5.96 -18.24 -24.57
CA SER A 197 -6.74 -17.66 -23.47
C SER A 197 -8.04 -17.01 -23.99
N PRO A 198 -9.17 -17.21 -23.31
CA PRO A 198 -10.43 -16.55 -23.68
C PRO A 198 -10.34 -15.02 -23.66
N SER A 199 -9.45 -14.44 -22.86
CA SER A 199 -9.23 -12.98 -22.83
C SER A 199 -8.64 -12.43 -24.13
N LEU A 200 -8.02 -13.29 -24.95
CA LEU A 200 -7.44 -12.94 -26.25
C LEU A 200 -8.35 -13.30 -27.42
N ASP A 201 -9.52 -13.89 -27.16
CA ASP A 201 -10.51 -14.29 -28.15
C ASP A 201 -11.92 -13.91 -27.71
N ALA A 202 -12.43 -12.83 -28.28
CA ALA A 202 -13.76 -12.29 -27.92
C ALA A 202 -14.90 -13.30 -28.13
N ALA A 203 -14.83 -14.13 -29.20
CA ALA A 203 -15.87 -15.12 -29.48
C ALA A 203 -15.88 -16.21 -28.41
N LYS A 204 -14.68 -16.69 -28.02
CA LYS A 204 -14.50 -17.66 -26.95
C LYS A 204 -14.97 -17.12 -25.60
N PHE A 205 -14.58 -15.88 -25.28
CA PHE A 205 -15.01 -15.20 -24.06
C PHE A 205 -16.53 -15.07 -23.97
N PHE A 206 -17.17 -14.60 -25.05
CA PHE A 206 -18.63 -14.47 -25.10
C PHE A 206 -19.34 -15.81 -24.98
N ALA A 207 -18.79 -16.87 -25.59
CA ALA A 207 -19.34 -18.21 -25.46
C ALA A 207 -19.26 -18.73 -24.02
N GLU A 208 -18.13 -18.57 -23.36
CA GLU A 208 -17.92 -19.00 -21.97
C GLU A 208 -18.83 -18.28 -20.96
N TRP A 209 -19.10 -16.99 -21.20
CA TRP A 209 -19.99 -16.20 -20.34
C TRP A 209 -21.46 -16.21 -20.79
N GLY A 210 -21.79 -16.93 -21.85
CA GLY A 210 -23.15 -17.02 -22.36
C GLY A 210 -23.69 -15.68 -22.85
N VAL A 211 -22.85 -14.85 -23.48
CA VAL A 211 -23.27 -13.57 -24.05
C VAL A 211 -23.83 -13.77 -25.43
N ASP A 212 -25.09 -13.32 -25.67
CA ASP A 212 -25.69 -13.29 -26.97
C ASP A 212 -25.33 -11.99 -27.72
N THR A 213 -24.41 -12.10 -28.66
CA THR A 213 -23.95 -10.98 -29.50
C THR A 213 -24.90 -10.60 -30.61
N THR A 214 -25.96 -11.39 -30.87
CA THR A 214 -26.97 -11.12 -31.90
C THR A 214 -28.14 -10.26 -31.41
N GLY A 215 -28.27 -10.10 -30.07
CA GLY A 215 -29.35 -9.39 -29.43
C GLY A 215 -30.71 -10.10 -29.52
N SER A 216 -30.75 -11.37 -29.90
CA SER A 216 -31.98 -12.16 -30.06
C SER A 216 -32.51 -12.70 -28.72
N ALA A 217 -31.61 -12.94 -27.75
CA ALA A 217 -31.99 -13.46 -26.43
C ALA A 217 -32.33 -12.32 -25.45
N ARG A 218 -33.32 -12.56 -24.59
CA ARG A 218 -33.69 -11.61 -23.52
C ARG A 218 -32.53 -11.32 -22.58
N GLY A 219 -32.21 -10.04 -22.39
CA GLY A 219 -31.11 -9.59 -21.55
C GLY A 219 -29.72 -9.87 -22.14
N GLY A 220 -29.63 -10.28 -23.42
CA GLY A 220 -28.36 -10.61 -24.06
C GLY A 220 -27.67 -11.88 -23.50
N LEU A 221 -28.46 -12.79 -22.87
CA LEU A 221 -27.95 -13.99 -22.24
C LEU A 221 -28.41 -15.26 -22.97
N LYS A 222 -27.48 -16.19 -23.16
CA LYS A 222 -27.68 -17.55 -23.66
C LYS A 222 -26.96 -18.55 -22.79
N PRO A 223 -27.17 -19.87 -22.91
CA PRO A 223 -26.40 -20.85 -22.17
C PRO A 223 -24.92 -20.68 -22.39
N ALA A 224 -24.15 -20.68 -21.28
CA ALA A 224 -22.69 -20.65 -21.32
C ALA A 224 -22.13 -21.92 -21.91
N HIS A 225 -21.08 -21.81 -22.71
CA HIS A 225 -20.36 -22.93 -23.26
C HIS A 225 -18.92 -22.92 -22.72
N ILE A 226 -18.69 -23.75 -21.70
CA ILE A 226 -17.36 -23.96 -21.14
C ILE A 226 -16.65 -25.00 -22.02
N GLY A 227 -15.43 -24.69 -22.44
CA GLY A 227 -14.56 -25.61 -23.17
C GLY A 227 -14.14 -26.82 -22.32
N ASP A 228 -13.30 -27.67 -22.89
CA ASP A 228 -12.75 -28.82 -22.19
C ASP A 228 -12.01 -28.42 -20.93
N ILE A 229 -12.20 -29.19 -19.85
CA ILE A 229 -11.57 -28.97 -18.55
C ILE A 229 -10.43 -29.99 -18.41
N PRO A 230 -9.17 -29.55 -18.44
CA PRO A 230 -8.01 -30.42 -18.47
C PRO A 230 -7.85 -31.32 -17.24
N CYS A 231 -8.24 -30.83 -16.07
CA CYS A 231 -8.11 -31.57 -14.81
C CYS A 231 -9.15 -31.17 -13.78
N LYS A 232 -9.35 -32.02 -12.77
CA LYS A 232 -10.17 -31.71 -11.61
C LYS A 232 -9.32 -30.96 -10.57
N VAL A 233 -9.82 -29.82 -10.06
CA VAL A 233 -9.12 -28.99 -9.07
C VAL A 233 -9.89 -28.93 -7.77
N TYR A 234 -9.19 -29.16 -6.64
CA TYR A 234 -9.61 -28.84 -5.29
C TYR A 234 -8.88 -27.58 -4.83
N LEU A 235 -9.57 -26.47 -4.56
CA LEU A 235 -8.98 -25.24 -4.04
C LEU A 235 -9.26 -25.12 -2.54
N LEU A 236 -8.20 -25.19 -1.72
CA LEU A 236 -8.27 -25.42 -0.30
C LEU A 236 -7.80 -24.21 0.51
N GLN A 237 -8.51 -23.87 1.59
CA GLN A 237 -8.04 -22.86 2.55
C GLN A 237 -8.26 -23.27 4.01
N ARG A 238 -7.37 -22.81 4.90
CA ARG A 238 -7.49 -23.02 6.36
C ARG A 238 -8.59 -22.18 7.00
N LYS A 239 -8.83 -20.96 6.48
CA LYS A 239 -9.88 -20.08 6.99
C LYS A 239 -11.24 -20.71 6.75
N THR A 240 -12.16 -20.55 7.71
CA THR A 240 -13.53 -21.03 7.62
C THR A 240 -14.46 -20.10 6.84
N SER A 241 -13.99 -18.88 6.51
CA SER A 241 -14.72 -17.96 5.65
C SER A 241 -14.84 -18.51 4.23
N LYS A 242 -15.74 -17.93 3.44
CA LYS A 242 -15.92 -18.29 2.03
C LYS A 242 -14.60 -18.21 1.25
N VAL A 243 -14.30 -19.24 0.47
CA VAL A 243 -13.10 -19.25 -0.38
C VAL A 243 -13.12 -18.05 -1.34
N GLY A 244 -11.98 -17.32 -1.38
CA GLY A 244 -11.86 -16.09 -2.17
C GLY A 244 -12.53 -14.84 -1.57
N ASP A 245 -12.86 -14.86 -0.29
CA ASP A 245 -13.47 -13.69 0.41
C ASP A 245 -12.52 -12.48 0.49
N GLY A 246 -11.21 -12.72 0.45
CA GLY A 246 -10.17 -11.68 0.44
C GLY A 246 -9.81 -11.13 -0.96
N LEU A 247 -10.45 -11.57 -2.04
CA LEU A 247 -10.20 -11.06 -3.38
C LEU A 247 -10.79 -9.65 -3.55
N GLY A 248 -10.34 -8.93 -4.60
CA GLY A 248 -10.83 -7.59 -4.94
C GLY A 248 -12.35 -7.50 -5.00
N LYS A 249 -12.91 -6.40 -4.53
CA LYS A 249 -14.38 -6.21 -4.43
C LYS A 249 -15.06 -6.30 -5.79
N THR A 250 -14.44 -5.73 -6.82
CA THR A 250 -15.04 -5.64 -8.16
C THR A 250 -14.78 -6.86 -9.02
N THR A 251 -13.71 -7.63 -8.78
CA THR A 251 -13.31 -8.77 -9.62
C THR A 251 -13.40 -10.13 -8.94
N GLY A 252 -13.37 -10.19 -7.62
CA GLY A 252 -13.34 -11.45 -6.89
C GLY A 252 -14.53 -12.38 -7.16
N TRP A 253 -15.71 -11.83 -7.44
CA TRP A 253 -16.88 -12.62 -7.82
C TRP A 253 -16.72 -13.27 -9.20
N ILE A 254 -16.00 -12.62 -10.13
CA ILE A 254 -15.71 -13.13 -11.47
C ILE A 254 -14.85 -14.38 -11.36
N HIS A 255 -13.73 -14.29 -10.64
CA HIS A 255 -12.82 -15.42 -10.40
C HIS A 255 -13.54 -16.60 -9.74
N ARG A 256 -14.34 -16.36 -8.70
CA ARG A 256 -15.13 -17.44 -8.07
C ARG A 256 -16.14 -18.07 -9.04
N THR A 257 -16.80 -17.26 -9.88
CA THR A 257 -17.76 -17.76 -10.86
C THR A 257 -17.07 -18.59 -11.94
N SER A 258 -15.94 -18.11 -12.46
CA SER A 258 -15.16 -18.83 -13.46
C SER A 258 -14.76 -20.22 -12.95
N LEU A 259 -14.15 -20.30 -11.75
CA LEU A 259 -13.76 -21.59 -11.16
C LEU A 259 -14.96 -22.50 -10.86
N LYS A 260 -16.08 -21.92 -10.38
CA LYS A 260 -17.32 -22.67 -10.14
C LYS A 260 -17.88 -23.28 -11.43
N ASN A 261 -17.89 -22.50 -12.52
CA ASN A 261 -18.37 -22.97 -13.83
C ASN A 261 -17.52 -24.10 -14.39
N ARG A 262 -16.25 -24.21 -13.93
CA ARG A 262 -15.31 -25.29 -14.29
C ARG A 262 -15.24 -26.39 -13.22
N ASN A 263 -16.27 -26.49 -12.35
CA ASN A 263 -16.43 -27.52 -11.33
C ASN A 263 -15.29 -27.61 -10.31
N VAL A 264 -14.61 -26.51 -10.02
CA VAL A 264 -13.61 -26.47 -8.92
C VAL A 264 -14.30 -26.68 -7.59
N GLU A 265 -13.82 -27.65 -6.82
CA GLU A 265 -14.27 -27.87 -5.44
C GLU A 265 -13.52 -26.93 -4.48
N MET A 266 -14.20 -25.90 -3.98
CA MET A 266 -13.64 -24.91 -3.06
C MET A 266 -13.97 -25.29 -1.62
N ILE A 267 -12.95 -25.72 -0.84
CA ILE A 267 -13.11 -26.25 0.51
C ILE A 267 -12.48 -25.32 1.54
N PRO A 268 -13.28 -24.64 2.39
CA PRO A 268 -12.80 -23.85 3.52
C PRO A 268 -12.58 -24.71 4.76
N GLY A 269 -11.87 -24.16 5.77
CA GLY A 269 -11.73 -24.79 7.09
C GLY A 269 -10.82 -26.03 7.12
N VAL A 270 -9.95 -26.18 6.11
CA VAL A 270 -9.10 -27.37 5.96
C VAL A 270 -7.94 -27.36 6.94
N GLN A 271 -7.75 -28.48 7.64
CA GLN A 271 -6.53 -28.81 8.36
C GLN A 271 -5.74 -29.83 7.54
N TYR A 272 -4.58 -29.43 7.07
CA TYR A 272 -3.69 -30.32 6.29
C TYR A 272 -2.98 -31.26 7.25
N ARG A 273 -2.96 -32.57 6.94
CA ARG A 273 -2.35 -33.59 7.79
C ARG A 273 -1.04 -34.09 7.16
N LYS A 274 -1.13 -34.75 6.03
CA LYS A 274 0.04 -35.29 5.32
C LYS A 274 -0.21 -35.47 3.83
N VAL A 275 0.87 -35.62 3.08
CA VAL A 275 0.86 -36.04 1.68
C VAL A 275 1.61 -37.38 1.57
N ASP A 276 1.01 -38.37 0.89
CA ASP A 276 1.60 -39.67 0.62
C ASP A 276 1.10 -40.21 -0.75
N ASP A 277 1.39 -41.47 -1.05
CA ASP A 277 0.98 -42.11 -2.31
C ASP A 277 -0.53 -42.14 -2.51
N ALA A 278 -1.32 -42.19 -1.42
CA ALA A 278 -2.79 -42.14 -1.47
C ALA A 278 -3.34 -40.76 -1.84
N GLY A 279 -2.57 -39.69 -1.63
CA GLY A 279 -2.97 -38.33 -1.93
C GLY A 279 -2.74 -37.33 -0.79
N LEU A 280 -3.61 -36.32 -0.67
CA LEU A 280 -3.60 -35.33 0.40
C LEU A 280 -4.59 -35.69 1.50
N HIS A 281 -4.08 -35.94 2.70
CA HIS A 281 -4.89 -36.19 3.89
C HIS A 281 -5.26 -34.87 4.57
N ILE A 282 -6.54 -34.66 4.80
CA ILE A 282 -7.09 -33.45 5.41
C ILE A 282 -8.15 -33.77 6.46
N THR A 283 -8.38 -32.83 7.36
CA THR A 283 -9.56 -32.83 8.24
C THR A 283 -10.40 -31.59 7.92
N VAL A 284 -11.70 -31.79 7.72
CA VAL A 284 -12.70 -30.73 7.51
C VAL A 284 -13.86 -30.98 8.43
N ASP A 285 -14.28 -29.98 9.20
CA ASP A 285 -15.37 -30.08 10.20
C ASP A 285 -15.22 -31.30 11.15
N GLY A 286 -13.96 -31.57 11.56
CA GLY A 286 -13.62 -32.67 12.44
C GLY A 286 -13.65 -34.09 11.80
N LYS A 287 -13.86 -34.19 10.48
CA LYS A 287 -13.85 -35.45 9.73
C LYS A 287 -12.58 -35.58 8.91
N ASP A 288 -11.88 -36.67 9.11
CA ASP A 288 -10.70 -37.02 8.32
C ASP A 288 -11.13 -37.59 6.97
N MET A 289 -10.43 -37.16 5.93
CA MET A 289 -10.62 -37.62 4.55
C MET A 289 -9.32 -37.59 3.77
N VAL A 290 -9.25 -38.39 2.72
CA VAL A 290 -8.15 -38.38 1.77
C VAL A 290 -8.66 -37.87 0.43
N LEU A 291 -8.01 -36.85 -0.12
CA LEU A 291 -8.23 -36.43 -1.50
C LEU A 291 -7.26 -37.23 -2.38
N PRO A 292 -7.75 -38.17 -3.23
CA PRO A 292 -6.90 -38.97 -4.10
C PRO A 292 -6.42 -38.14 -5.27
N VAL A 293 -5.38 -37.35 -5.06
CA VAL A 293 -4.85 -36.40 -6.06
C VAL A 293 -3.52 -36.90 -6.63
N ASP A 294 -3.29 -36.54 -7.88
CA ASP A 294 -2.02 -36.80 -8.58
C ASP A 294 -0.97 -35.76 -8.13
N ASN A 295 -1.37 -34.52 -7.94
CA ASN A 295 -0.49 -33.46 -7.46
C ASN A 295 -1.10 -32.59 -6.37
N VAL A 296 -0.21 -32.03 -5.53
CA VAL A 296 -0.51 -31.01 -4.53
C VAL A 296 0.32 -29.79 -4.86
N ILE A 297 -0.33 -28.64 -5.09
CA ILE A 297 0.36 -27.39 -5.44
C ILE A 297 0.33 -26.43 -4.27
N LEU A 298 1.52 -25.98 -3.84
CA LEU A 298 1.69 -25.10 -2.71
C LEU A 298 1.57 -23.62 -3.12
N CYS A 299 0.53 -22.96 -2.59
CA CYS A 299 0.29 -21.52 -2.70
C CYS A 299 0.14 -20.88 -1.31
N ALA A 300 0.90 -21.38 -0.31
CA ALA A 300 0.67 -21.19 1.12
C ALA A 300 1.46 -20.03 1.76
N GLY A 301 1.67 -18.95 1.03
CA GLY A 301 2.33 -17.75 1.52
C GLY A 301 3.74 -17.58 0.99
N GLN A 302 4.40 -16.50 1.43
CA GLN A 302 5.65 -16.01 0.90
C GLN A 302 6.54 -15.50 2.05
N ASP A 303 7.87 -15.56 1.86
CA ASP A 303 8.84 -14.96 2.75
C ASP A 303 9.66 -13.89 2.02
N PRO A 304 10.01 -12.78 2.69
CA PRO A 304 10.80 -11.71 2.07
C PRO A 304 12.22 -12.19 1.73
N GLN A 305 12.70 -11.88 0.54
CA GLN A 305 14.07 -12.16 0.13
C GLN A 305 14.95 -10.94 0.38
N ARG A 306 15.77 -10.99 1.42
CA ARG A 306 16.60 -9.85 1.87
C ARG A 306 17.97 -10.26 2.40
N GLU A 307 18.54 -11.33 1.91
CA GLU A 307 19.80 -11.91 2.41
C GLU A 307 20.97 -10.92 2.37
N LEU A 308 21.01 -10.02 1.38
CA LEU A 308 22.06 -9.01 1.24
C LEU A 308 22.01 -7.89 2.30
N GLN A 309 20.86 -7.70 2.98
CA GLN A 309 20.65 -6.52 3.83
C GLN A 309 21.64 -6.43 4.98
N ALA A 310 21.83 -7.52 5.73
CA ALA A 310 22.65 -7.50 6.94
C ALA A 310 24.12 -7.18 6.64
N GLU A 311 24.69 -7.79 5.58
CA GLU A 311 26.06 -7.56 5.17
C GLU A 311 26.29 -6.14 4.64
N LEU A 312 25.35 -5.61 3.86
CA LEU A 312 25.42 -4.24 3.35
C LEU A 312 25.34 -3.20 4.46
N LEU A 313 24.44 -3.39 5.44
CA LEU A 313 24.36 -2.51 6.62
C LEU A 313 25.64 -2.57 7.46
N ALA A 314 26.20 -3.76 7.68
CA ALA A 314 27.45 -3.94 8.39
C ALA A 314 28.65 -3.27 7.68
N ALA A 315 28.61 -3.18 6.35
CA ALA A 315 29.59 -2.46 5.53
C ALA A 315 29.36 -0.94 5.47
N GLY A 316 28.34 -0.40 6.16
CA GLY A 316 28.04 1.02 6.21
C GLY A 316 27.28 1.58 5.00
N CYS A 317 26.69 0.70 4.16
CA CYS A 317 25.89 1.14 3.03
C CYS A 317 24.53 1.69 3.45
N THR A 318 24.02 2.70 2.75
CA THR A 318 22.63 3.12 2.87
C THR A 318 21.73 2.16 2.11
N VAL A 319 20.96 1.35 2.84
CA VAL A 319 20.14 0.27 2.26
C VAL A 319 18.64 0.59 2.41
N HIS A 320 17.90 0.43 1.31
CA HIS A 320 16.45 0.56 1.29
C HIS A 320 15.81 -0.77 0.87
N LEU A 321 14.71 -1.13 1.51
CA LEU A 321 13.89 -2.29 1.14
C LEU A 321 12.59 -1.83 0.48
N ILE A 322 12.22 -2.43 -0.67
CA ILE A 322 10.96 -2.17 -1.35
C ILE A 322 10.30 -3.45 -1.85
N GLY A 323 8.99 -3.39 -2.06
CA GLY A 323 8.19 -4.50 -2.58
C GLY A 323 8.17 -5.71 -1.65
N GLY A 324 8.34 -6.90 -2.21
CA GLY A 324 8.36 -8.16 -1.47
C GLY A 324 9.52 -8.30 -0.49
N ALA A 325 10.67 -7.71 -0.78
CA ALA A 325 11.84 -7.70 0.10
C ALA A 325 11.56 -6.94 1.41
N ASP A 326 10.74 -5.88 1.37
CA ASP A 326 10.28 -5.19 2.57
C ASP A 326 9.20 -6.00 3.29
N LYS A 327 8.14 -6.40 2.58
CA LYS A 327 6.99 -7.06 3.19
C LYS A 327 6.34 -8.05 2.23
N ALA A 328 6.24 -9.32 2.65
CA ALA A 328 5.70 -10.42 1.87
C ALA A 328 4.25 -10.83 2.27
N VAL A 329 3.44 -9.90 2.76
CA VAL A 329 2.08 -10.21 3.26
C VAL A 329 1.12 -10.57 2.14
N GLU A 330 1.20 -9.83 1.04
CA GLU A 330 0.45 -10.09 -0.20
C GLU A 330 1.37 -9.80 -1.37
N LEU A 331 1.33 -10.64 -2.41
CA LEU A 331 1.93 -10.31 -3.69
C LEU A 331 1.01 -9.30 -4.39
N ASP A 332 1.19 -8.03 -4.05
CA ASP A 332 0.40 -6.92 -4.56
C ASP A 332 1.28 -6.00 -5.40
N ALA A 333 1.10 -6.07 -6.72
CA ALA A 333 1.80 -5.23 -7.68
C ALA A 333 1.52 -3.74 -7.44
N LYS A 334 0.31 -3.39 -7.01
CA LYS A 334 -0.09 -2.02 -6.65
C LYS A 334 0.80 -1.46 -5.55
N ARG A 335 0.99 -2.21 -4.46
CA ARG A 335 1.86 -1.82 -3.35
C ARG A 335 3.32 -1.75 -3.77
N ALA A 336 3.79 -2.73 -4.53
CA ALA A 336 5.17 -2.80 -4.98
C ALA A 336 5.56 -1.61 -5.88
N ILE A 337 4.75 -1.28 -6.88
CA ILE A 337 4.97 -0.15 -7.79
C ILE A 337 4.85 1.18 -7.02
N LYS A 338 3.82 1.31 -6.16
CA LYS A 338 3.63 2.51 -5.35
C LYS A 338 4.82 2.77 -4.44
N GLN A 339 5.27 1.77 -3.69
CA GLN A 339 6.41 1.89 -2.78
C GLN A 339 7.70 2.26 -3.52
N GLY A 340 7.97 1.65 -4.67
CA GLY A 340 9.10 1.99 -5.53
C GLY A 340 9.03 3.44 -6.01
N THR A 341 7.88 3.88 -6.50
CA THR A 341 7.67 5.26 -6.95
C THR A 341 7.80 6.27 -5.80
N GLU A 342 7.19 6.00 -4.65
CA GLU A 342 7.25 6.89 -3.48
C GLU A 342 8.68 7.03 -2.94
N LEU A 343 9.43 5.92 -2.83
CA LEU A 343 10.83 5.98 -2.43
C LEU A 343 11.65 6.78 -3.45
N ALA A 344 11.45 6.54 -4.75
CA ALA A 344 12.18 7.26 -5.80
C ALA A 344 11.94 8.77 -5.76
N LEU A 345 10.71 9.20 -5.51
CA LEU A 345 10.35 10.63 -5.41
C LEU A 345 10.88 11.30 -4.14
N ASN A 346 11.13 10.53 -3.08
CA ASN A 346 11.52 11.04 -1.77
C ASN A 346 12.96 10.71 -1.36
N LEU A 347 13.76 10.10 -2.21
CA LEU A 347 15.08 9.56 -1.84
C LEU A 347 16.02 10.60 -1.22
N ASP A 348 16.04 11.83 -1.74
CA ASP A 348 16.86 12.94 -1.27
C ASP A 348 16.17 13.86 -0.26
N THR A 349 14.88 13.66 0.00
CA THR A 349 14.16 14.42 1.04
C THR A 349 14.51 13.94 2.45
N THR A 350 15.01 12.72 2.61
CA THR A 350 15.53 12.22 3.90
C THR A 350 16.84 12.91 4.25
N ALA A 351 17.75 13.04 3.29
CA ALA A 351 18.96 13.86 3.45
C ALA A 351 18.64 15.35 3.69
N ARG A 352 17.58 15.87 3.07
CA ARG A 352 17.05 17.21 3.36
C ARG A 352 16.48 17.32 4.77
N LYS A 353 15.81 16.31 5.28
CA LYS A 353 15.32 16.30 6.69
C LYS A 353 16.46 16.25 7.69
N GLU A 354 17.52 15.48 7.43
CA GLU A 354 18.71 15.45 8.26
C GLU A 354 19.56 16.72 8.13
N ALA A 355 19.68 17.29 6.91
CA ALA A 355 20.35 18.56 6.69
C ALA A 355 19.56 19.75 7.27
N VAL A 356 18.23 19.64 7.35
CA VAL A 356 17.37 20.59 8.06
C VAL A 356 17.54 20.46 9.57
N ALA A 357 17.70 19.24 10.08
CA ALA A 357 18.06 18.99 11.50
C ALA A 357 19.48 19.46 11.84
N THR A 358 20.40 19.50 10.85
CA THR A 358 21.79 19.97 11.00
C THR A 358 22.04 21.43 10.56
N GLY A 359 21.00 22.15 10.08
CA GLY A 359 21.10 23.57 9.72
C GLY A 359 21.68 23.88 8.34
N ALA A 360 21.86 22.90 7.44
CA ALA A 360 22.57 23.05 6.17
C ALA A 360 21.71 23.38 4.92
N THR A 361 20.37 23.39 5.03
CA THR A 361 19.48 23.87 3.96
C THR A 361 18.39 24.75 4.55
N GLY A 362 18.07 25.87 3.90
CA GLY A 362 17.10 26.87 4.37
C GLY A 362 15.73 26.28 4.71
N ALA A 363 15.64 25.67 5.89
CA ALA A 363 14.38 25.39 6.53
C ALA A 363 13.64 26.70 6.60
N ARG A 364 12.40 26.73 6.18
CA ARG A 364 11.49 27.83 6.46
C ARG A 364 11.45 28.00 7.97
N ARG A 365 12.24 28.95 8.47
CA ARG A 365 12.31 29.24 9.90
C ARG A 365 11.04 29.99 10.26
N LEU A 366 10.42 29.60 11.36
CA LEU A 366 9.47 30.46 12.04
C LEU A 366 10.13 31.80 12.31
N ALA A 367 9.35 32.87 12.21
CA ALA A 367 9.81 34.16 12.70
C ALA A 367 10.28 34.00 14.17
N PRO A 368 11.39 34.64 14.59
CA PRO A 368 11.96 34.40 15.91
C PRO A 368 10.96 34.55 17.06
N ALA A 369 10.09 35.55 17.01
CA ALA A 369 9.05 35.76 18.00
C ALA A 369 7.99 34.65 18.00
N VAL A 370 7.66 34.09 16.81
CA VAL A 370 6.74 32.97 16.66
C VAL A 370 7.36 31.67 17.25
N ALA A 371 8.65 31.44 17.01
CA ALA A 371 9.35 30.29 17.56
C ALA A 371 9.35 30.31 19.10
N GLU A 372 9.62 31.46 19.71
CA GLU A 372 9.59 31.64 21.17
C GLU A 372 8.17 31.37 21.74
N SER A 373 7.14 31.91 21.10
CA SER A 373 5.76 31.70 21.54
C SER A 373 5.31 30.25 21.38
N LEU A 374 5.78 29.57 20.35
CA LEU A 374 5.48 28.15 20.13
C LEU A 374 6.16 27.25 21.15
N GLU A 375 7.41 27.57 21.57
CA GLU A 375 8.07 26.86 22.67
C GLU A 375 7.30 27.01 23.98
N LYS A 376 6.84 28.24 24.31
CA LYS A 376 5.97 28.48 25.46
C LYS A 376 4.67 27.69 25.38
N TRP A 377 4.05 27.63 24.19
CA TRP A 377 2.84 26.84 23.96
C TRP A 377 3.09 25.35 24.24
N HIS A 378 4.15 24.76 23.68
CA HIS A 378 4.49 23.36 23.92
C HIS A 378 4.77 23.05 25.39
N ALA A 379 5.47 23.93 26.10
CA ALA A 379 5.71 23.77 27.53
C ALA A 379 4.42 23.77 28.34
N MET A 380 3.53 24.74 28.09
CA MET A 380 2.23 24.83 28.76
C MET A 380 1.33 23.62 28.52
N VAL A 381 1.32 23.10 27.29
CA VAL A 381 0.52 21.91 26.94
C VAL A 381 1.11 20.65 27.59
N ALA A 382 2.43 20.49 27.61
CA ALA A 382 3.09 19.35 28.24
C ALA A 382 2.83 19.29 29.75
N GLU A 383 2.73 20.45 30.41
CA GLU A 383 2.41 20.58 31.84
C GLU A 383 0.91 20.58 32.14
N ALA A 384 0.06 20.51 31.08
CA ALA A 384 -1.39 20.71 31.19
C ALA A 384 -1.79 21.99 31.95
N ASN A 385 -0.95 23.01 31.90
CA ASN A 385 -1.08 24.27 32.61
C ASN A 385 -0.98 25.48 31.65
N LEU A 386 -2.11 26.08 31.29
CA LEU A 386 -2.19 27.24 30.41
C LEU A 386 -2.27 28.59 31.14
N ALA A 387 -1.72 28.70 32.35
CA ALA A 387 -1.77 29.95 33.14
C ALA A 387 -1.09 31.13 32.41
N GLU A 388 -0.01 30.87 31.69
CA GLU A 388 0.75 31.89 30.95
C GLU A 388 0.25 32.09 29.50
N LEU A 389 -0.80 31.42 29.07
CA LEU A 389 -1.39 31.59 27.73
C LEU A 389 -1.67 33.05 27.35
N PRO A 390 -2.14 33.95 28.25
CA PRO A 390 -2.32 35.36 27.93
C PRO A 390 -1.06 36.06 27.43
N SER A 391 0.13 35.56 27.82
CA SER A 391 1.42 36.16 27.43
C SER A 391 1.72 35.99 25.93
N ILE A 392 1.11 35.00 25.26
CA ILE A 392 1.29 34.71 23.84
C ILE A 392 -0.01 34.91 23.02
N LEU A 393 -1.10 35.41 23.61
CA LEU A 393 -2.33 35.70 22.90
C LEU A 393 -2.41 37.20 22.51
N HIS A 394 -2.82 37.44 21.25
CA HIS A 394 -3.24 38.77 20.84
C HIS A 394 -4.60 39.13 21.51
N PRO A 395 -4.86 40.37 21.95
CA PRO A 395 -6.13 40.77 22.61
C PRO A 395 -7.39 40.45 21.79
N LYS A 396 -7.26 40.44 20.45
CA LYS A 396 -8.33 40.09 19.48
C LYS A 396 -8.20 38.68 18.91
N ALA A 397 -7.53 37.78 19.63
CA ALA A 397 -7.38 36.37 19.17
C ALA A 397 -8.75 35.73 18.95
N VAL A 398 -8.82 34.85 17.93
CA VAL A 398 -10.03 34.13 17.55
C VAL A 398 -9.80 32.63 17.71
N PHE A 399 -10.78 31.94 18.29
CA PHE A 399 -10.79 30.47 18.33
C PHE A 399 -11.86 29.92 17.39
N ARG A 400 -11.49 28.93 16.57
CA ARG A 400 -12.38 28.17 15.66
C ARG A 400 -12.52 26.74 16.13
N SER A 401 -13.69 26.44 16.67
CA SER A 401 -14.01 25.12 17.24
C SER A 401 -14.35 24.11 16.15
N PRO A 402 -13.94 22.85 16.26
CA PRO A 402 -14.38 21.80 15.35
C PRO A 402 -15.88 21.44 15.50
N MET A 403 -16.55 21.97 16.53
CA MET A 403 -17.96 21.72 16.83
C MET A 403 -18.89 22.89 16.50
N ALA A 404 -18.37 24.09 16.23
CA ALA A 404 -19.16 25.27 16.01
C ALA A 404 -18.73 26.05 14.77
N HIS A 405 -19.67 26.38 13.91
CA HIS A 405 -19.40 27.18 12.72
C HIS A 405 -19.02 28.64 13.04
N THR A 406 -19.58 29.20 14.10
CA THR A 406 -19.31 30.60 14.50
C THR A 406 -18.04 30.65 15.35
N PRO A 407 -17.04 31.47 14.96
CA PRO A 407 -15.82 31.64 15.73
C PRO A 407 -16.07 32.32 17.08
N TYR A 408 -15.17 32.12 18.02
CA TYR A 408 -15.17 32.77 19.34
C TYR A 408 -14.14 33.92 19.36
N PRO A 409 -14.55 35.18 19.15
CA PRO A 409 -13.64 36.32 19.03
C PRO A 409 -13.40 36.92 20.41
N SER A 410 -12.33 36.60 21.07
CA SER A 410 -11.67 37.35 22.16
C SER A 410 -10.58 36.47 22.80
N ALA A 411 -9.50 37.06 23.28
CA ALA A 411 -8.47 36.35 24.04
C ALA A 411 -9.04 35.61 25.26
N GLN A 412 -10.04 36.18 25.93
CA GLN A 412 -10.70 35.55 27.08
C GLN A 412 -11.44 34.27 26.70
N ALA A 413 -12.13 34.27 25.54
CA ALA A 413 -12.82 33.07 25.03
C ALA A 413 -11.81 32.02 24.64
N VAL A 414 -10.71 32.36 23.93
CA VAL A 414 -9.62 31.46 23.57
C VAL A 414 -9.02 30.85 24.83
N GLN A 415 -8.69 31.65 25.84
CA GLN A 415 -8.12 31.17 27.10
C GLN A 415 -9.04 30.20 27.84
N LEU A 416 -10.35 30.52 27.92
CA LEU A 416 -11.34 29.67 28.57
C LEU A 416 -11.45 28.30 27.86
N ILE A 417 -11.57 28.32 26.54
CA ILE A 417 -11.76 27.12 25.73
C ILE A 417 -10.50 26.23 25.79
N LEU A 418 -9.33 26.80 25.51
CA LEU A 418 -8.05 26.03 25.52
C LEU A 418 -7.71 25.57 26.94
N GLY A 419 -7.91 26.40 27.97
CA GLY A 419 -7.70 26.04 29.38
C GLY A 419 -8.67 24.94 29.87
N THR A 420 -9.82 24.77 29.21
CA THR A 420 -10.76 23.69 29.49
C THR A 420 -10.38 22.43 28.75
N VAL A 421 -10.07 22.51 27.45
CA VAL A 421 -9.81 21.33 26.61
C VAL A 421 -8.55 20.59 27.02
N VAL A 422 -7.50 21.28 27.45
CA VAL A 422 -6.27 20.65 27.94
C VAL A 422 -6.50 19.72 29.13
N LYS A 423 -7.56 19.98 29.92
CA LYS A 423 -7.98 19.15 31.07
C LYS A 423 -8.98 18.04 30.70
N VAL A 424 -9.41 18.01 29.45
CA VAL A 424 -10.32 17.00 28.91
C VAL A 424 -9.54 15.90 28.19
N PHE A 425 -8.43 16.24 27.58
CA PHE A 425 -7.59 15.30 26.86
C PHE A 425 -6.83 14.38 27.82
N GLU A 426 -6.90 13.08 27.51
CA GLU A 426 -6.09 12.01 28.09
C GLU A 426 -5.04 11.59 27.05
N ASP A 427 -3.81 11.24 27.46
CA ASP A 427 -2.72 10.77 26.60
C ASP A 427 -2.41 11.72 25.43
N PHE A 428 -2.49 13.02 25.65
CA PHE A 428 -2.27 14.03 24.61
C PHE A 428 -0.80 14.01 24.13
N THR A 429 -0.60 13.97 22.81
CA THR A 429 0.74 13.98 22.20
C THR A 429 0.72 14.70 20.86
N TYR A 430 1.62 15.67 20.68
CA TYR A 430 1.94 16.22 19.37
C TYR A 430 2.89 15.29 18.60
N HIS A 431 2.66 15.12 17.28
CA HIS A 431 3.43 14.22 16.43
C HIS A 431 4.26 14.93 15.37
N ARG A 432 3.63 15.85 14.62
CA ARG A 432 4.25 16.57 13.51
C ARG A 432 3.91 18.04 13.58
N GLN A 433 4.88 18.86 13.13
CA GLN A 433 4.74 20.30 13.02
C GLN A 433 5.07 20.75 11.61
N PHE A 434 4.25 21.63 11.05
CA PHE A 434 4.46 22.24 9.74
C PHE A 434 4.37 23.75 9.88
N ALA A 435 5.22 24.48 9.17
CA ALA A 435 5.20 25.93 9.09
C ALA A 435 4.95 26.39 7.66
N ASP A 436 4.26 27.50 7.49
CA ASP A 436 4.06 28.13 6.19
C ASP A 436 5.28 28.90 5.68
N ALA A 437 5.13 29.55 4.51
CA ALA A 437 6.25 30.17 3.81
C ALA A 437 6.76 31.45 4.47
N ASP A 438 5.91 32.16 5.19
CA ASP A 438 6.23 33.44 5.85
C ASP A 438 6.66 33.23 7.32
N GLY A 439 6.54 32.00 7.84
CA GLY A 439 6.92 31.64 9.19
C GLY A 439 5.97 32.12 10.29
N HIS A 440 4.75 32.53 9.94
CA HIS A 440 3.75 33.04 10.89
C HIS A 440 2.59 32.09 11.14
N SER A 441 2.47 30.99 10.40
CA SER A 441 1.44 29.98 10.63
C SER A 441 2.06 28.61 10.86
N VAL A 442 1.48 27.87 11.83
CA VAL A 442 1.91 26.51 12.18
C VAL A 442 0.72 25.57 12.19
N VAL A 443 0.93 24.35 11.74
CA VAL A 443 0.00 23.23 11.90
C VAL A 443 0.65 22.18 12.80
N LEU A 444 -0.01 21.84 13.91
CA LEU A 444 0.45 20.86 14.89
C LEU A 444 -0.48 19.65 14.86
N GLU A 445 0.02 18.50 14.43
CA GLU A 445 -0.76 17.25 14.44
C GLU A 445 -0.69 16.61 15.82
N PHE A 446 -1.84 16.26 16.38
CA PHE A 446 -1.93 15.63 17.69
C PHE A 446 -2.79 14.37 17.73
N SER A 447 -2.60 13.55 18.76
CA SER A 447 -3.54 12.52 19.19
C SER A 447 -3.87 12.67 20.67
N ALA A 448 -5.06 12.25 21.05
CA ALA A 448 -5.53 12.23 22.43
C ALA A 448 -6.63 11.18 22.62
N LYS A 449 -7.09 11.02 23.88
CA LYS A 449 -8.31 10.29 24.21
C LYS A 449 -9.27 11.20 24.96
N VAL A 450 -10.56 10.93 24.85
CA VAL A 450 -11.62 11.55 25.65
C VAL A 450 -12.61 10.45 26.05
N ASN A 451 -12.77 10.22 27.35
CA ASN A 451 -13.64 9.15 27.88
C ASN A 451 -13.37 7.80 27.19
N GLY A 452 -12.09 7.44 27.02
CA GLY A 452 -11.65 6.20 26.37
C GLY A 452 -11.86 6.15 24.86
N LYS A 453 -12.29 7.23 24.20
CA LYS A 453 -12.40 7.34 22.73
C LYS A 453 -11.15 7.98 22.15
N GLU A 454 -10.45 7.27 21.29
CA GLU A 454 -9.28 7.81 20.57
C GLU A 454 -9.69 8.87 19.55
N LEU A 455 -8.91 9.93 19.47
CA LEU A 455 -9.04 10.97 18.46
C LEU A 455 -7.67 11.43 17.96
N LYS A 456 -7.67 11.99 16.76
CA LYS A 456 -6.56 12.72 16.16
C LYS A 456 -7.05 14.06 15.67
N GLY A 457 -6.19 15.06 15.73
CA GLY A 457 -6.53 16.38 15.24
C GLY A 457 -5.33 17.15 14.75
N ILE A 458 -5.62 18.34 14.27
CA ILE A 458 -4.63 19.35 13.94
C ILE A 458 -5.06 20.66 14.58
N ASP A 459 -4.09 21.36 15.18
CA ASP A 459 -4.20 22.75 15.56
C ASP A 459 -3.55 23.60 14.46
N MET A 460 -4.29 24.51 13.88
CA MET A 460 -3.79 25.52 12.93
C MET A 460 -3.69 26.84 13.65
N VAL A 461 -2.47 27.29 13.89
CA VAL A 461 -2.19 28.47 14.71
C VAL A 461 -1.54 29.54 13.85
N ARG A 462 -2.09 30.74 13.85
CA ARG A 462 -1.53 31.90 13.17
C ARG A 462 -1.10 32.95 14.18
N PHE A 463 0.08 33.51 13.95
CA PHE A 463 0.71 34.53 14.80
C PHE A 463 0.86 35.85 14.04
N ASP A 464 0.98 36.95 14.76
CA ASP A 464 1.42 38.23 14.25
C ASP A 464 2.95 38.41 14.29
N ASP A 465 3.44 39.56 13.86
CA ASP A 465 4.88 39.86 13.80
C ASP A 465 5.54 39.89 15.19
N GLU A 466 4.74 40.06 16.26
CA GLU A 466 5.19 40.04 17.65
C GLU A 466 5.13 38.65 18.29
N GLY A 467 4.74 37.63 17.49
CA GLY A 467 4.60 36.25 17.95
C GLY A 467 3.33 36.00 18.76
N LYS A 468 2.32 36.88 18.73
CA LYS A 468 1.06 36.65 19.43
C LYS A 468 0.10 35.85 18.56
N ILE A 469 -0.57 34.87 19.15
CA ILE A 469 -1.60 34.07 18.49
C ILE A 469 -2.79 34.96 18.14
N VAL A 470 -3.10 35.08 16.85
CA VAL A 470 -4.25 35.86 16.33
C VAL A 470 -5.40 34.96 15.90
N ASP A 471 -5.14 33.75 15.47
CA ASP A 471 -6.16 32.77 15.08
C ASP A 471 -5.73 31.36 15.52
N PHE A 472 -6.65 30.59 16.09
CA PHE A 472 -6.43 29.23 16.56
C PHE A 472 -7.60 28.36 16.09
N GLU A 473 -7.39 27.53 15.09
CA GLU A 473 -8.42 26.65 14.52
C GLU A 473 -8.07 25.18 14.78
N VAL A 474 -9.08 24.39 15.14
CA VAL A 474 -8.92 22.97 15.47
C VAL A 474 -9.79 22.11 14.58
N MET A 475 -9.20 21.04 14.02
CA MET A 475 -9.93 19.96 13.34
C MET A 475 -9.69 18.64 14.03
N VAL A 476 -10.74 17.82 14.17
CA VAL A 476 -10.69 16.53 14.90
C VAL A 476 -11.38 15.42 14.13
N ARG A 477 -10.80 14.22 14.18
CA ARG A 477 -11.37 12.98 13.65
C ARG A 477 -11.12 11.80 14.60
N PRO A 478 -11.85 10.65 14.55
CA PRO A 478 -13.09 10.42 13.81
C PRO A 478 -14.30 11.10 14.48
N MET A 479 -15.47 11.00 13.87
CA MET A 479 -16.72 11.58 14.38
C MET A 479 -17.03 11.12 15.81
N SER A 480 -16.76 9.88 16.18
CA SER A 480 -16.99 9.34 17.53
C SER A 480 -16.10 10.02 18.59
N GLY A 481 -14.85 10.35 18.26
CA GLY A 481 -13.94 11.10 19.12
C GLY A 481 -14.35 12.57 19.23
N LEU A 482 -14.74 13.17 18.10
CA LEU A 482 -15.26 14.54 18.04
C LEU A 482 -16.53 14.69 18.89
N GLN A 483 -17.46 13.73 18.82
CA GLN A 483 -18.68 13.74 19.62
C GLN A 483 -18.37 13.65 21.12
N ALA A 484 -17.47 12.75 21.53
CA ALA A 484 -17.05 12.60 22.92
C ALA A 484 -16.42 13.91 23.46
N LEU A 485 -15.58 14.55 22.63
CA LEU A 485 -14.98 15.86 22.95
C LEU A 485 -16.06 16.94 23.11
N GLY A 486 -17.01 17.02 22.18
CA GLY A 486 -18.11 17.98 22.22
C GLY A 486 -18.99 17.81 23.46
N ASP A 487 -19.35 16.59 23.81
CA ASP A 487 -20.17 16.28 24.99
C ASP A 487 -19.47 16.68 26.29
N GLU A 488 -18.17 16.40 26.41
CA GLU A 488 -17.40 16.72 27.60
C GLU A 488 -17.14 18.23 27.73
N MET A 489 -16.77 18.88 26.63
CA MET A 489 -16.60 20.33 26.59
C MET A 489 -17.91 21.06 26.88
N GLY A 490 -19.04 20.58 26.35
CA GLY A 490 -20.36 21.15 26.63
C GLY A 490 -20.71 21.11 28.11
N LYS A 491 -20.46 20.01 28.82
CA LYS A 491 -20.65 19.90 30.27
C LYS A 491 -19.81 20.90 31.06
N ARG A 492 -18.52 21.02 30.72
CA ARG A 492 -17.57 21.89 31.46
C ARG A 492 -17.75 23.35 31.19
N LEU A 493 -18.19 23.72 29.97
CA LEU A 493 -18.43 25.11 29.59
C LEU A 493 -19.85 25.61 29.93
N ALA A 494 -20.83 24.74 30.21
CA ALA A 494 -22.22 25.10 30.51
C ALA A 494 -22.37 26.20 31.58
N PRO A 495 -21.66 26.19 32.71
CA PRO A 495 -21.77 27.25 33.74
C PRO A 495 -21.36 28.63 33.20
N TYR A 496 -20.32 28.68 32.36
CA TYR A 496 -19.82 29.96 31.80
C TYR A 496 -20.76 30.51 30.73
N LEU A 497 -21.38 29.64 29.92
CA LEU A 497 -22.34 30.01 28.88
C LEU A 497 -23.65 30.54 29.54
N ALA A 498 -24.06 29.99 30.68
CA ALA A 498 -25.22 30.48 31.44
C ALA A 498 -24.97 31.87 32.02
N ALA A 499 -23.77 32.11 32.59
CA ALA A 499 -23.36 33.39 33.11
C ALA A 499 -23.32 34.49 32.03
N MET A 500 -22.84 34.17 30.83
CA MET A 500 -22.82 35.13 29.70
C MET A 500 -24.21 35.48 29.17
N LYS A 501 -25.17 34.54 29.23
CA LYS A 501 -26.58 34.83 28.86
C LYS A 501 -27.30 35.67 29.90
N GLY A 502 -27.01 35.49 31.17
CA GLY A 502 -27.58 36.31 32.27
C GLY A 502 -27.03 37.72 32.32
N ALA A 503 -25.85 38.00 31.77
CA ALA A 503 -25.27 39.34 31.71
C ALA A 503 -25.74 40.18 30.49
N LYS A 504 -26.54 39.61 29.57
CA LYS A 504 -27.15 40.29 28.41
C LYS A 504 -28.66 40.54 28.58
N ALA A 505 -29.24 40.15 29.70
CA ALA A 505 -30.60 40.48 30.14
C ALA A 505 -30.54 41.54 31.24
#